data_f2612b99db59f3faf30cf702d467ad87
#
_entry.id   f2612b99db59f3faf30cf702d467ad87
#
_cell.length_a   1.000
_cell.length_b   1.000
_cell.length_c   1.000
_cell.angle_alpha   90.00
_cell.angle_beta   90.00
_cell.angle_gamma   90.00
#
_symmetry.space_group_name_H-M   'P 1'
#
loop_
_entity.id
_entity.type
_entity.pdbx_description
1 polymer ?
#
loop_
_entity_poly.entity_id
_entity_poly.type
_entity_poly.pdbx_seq_one_letter_code
_entity_poly.pdbx_strand_id
1 'polypeptide(L)'
;MPAVPLLASGDHPGPAQQPQLQQFPQTTSRAQQNSMQTREVSRADISAGIKKHIANDTKKSNDRKFHVKYGGKDLALDLVKVHDDRLSSLGGGKYFACVDIKATNGTIYDVDFFMAGQPGSMRVTETSVHKINGKPLYNWKEENGVWKRVRAS
;
A
#
# COMPACT_ATOMS: atom_id res chain seq x y z
N MET A 1 -16.87 -28.87 4.16
CA MET A 1 -16.86 -28.25 4.30
C MET A 1 -16.46 -27.35 4.24
N PRO A 2 -16.39 -26.90 4.18
CA PRO A 2 -16.07 -26.06 4.00
C PRO A 2 -15.71 -24.98 4.33
N ALA A 3 -15.27 -24.63 4.35
CA ALA A 3 -14.74 -23.79 4.64
C ALA A 3 -14.90 -22.59 4.37
N VAL A 4 -14.95 -22.06 4.44
CA VAL A 4 -15.05 -21.04 4.17
C VAL A 4 -14.53 -20.05 4.47
N PRO A 5 -14.28 -19.49 4.46
CA PRO A 5 -13.75 -18.63 4.64
C PRO A 5 -13.56 -17.52 4.79
N LEU A 6 -13.37 -17.28 4.81
CA LEU A 6 -13.08 -16.43 4.90
C LEU A 6 -12.87 -15.45 4.70
N LEU A 7 -12.98 -14.97 4.89
CA LEU A 7 -12.97 -14.25 4.73
C LEU A 7 -12.39 -13.33 4.80
N ALA A 8 -11.99 -13.03 4.35
CA ALA A 8 -11.12 -12.11 4.23
C ALA A 8 -11.65 -10.80 4.48
N SER A 9 -11.55 -10.33 5.63
CA SER A 9 -12.01 -9.04 5.98
C SER A 9 -10.97 -8.55 6.90
N GLY A 10 -10.47 -7.38 6.72
CA GLY A 10 -9.43 -6.90 7.60
C GLY A 10 -8.99 -5.51 7.30
N ASP A 11 -7.87 -5.10 7.85
CA ASP A 11 -7.42 -3.74 7.70
C ASP A 11 -6.68 -3.54 6.42
N HIS A 12 -6.30 -4.56 5.71
CA HIS A 12 -5.54 -4.37 4.49
C HIS A 12 -5.80 -5.53 3.54
N PRO A 13 -5.55 -5.35 2.26
CA PRO A 13 -5.67 -6.44 1.33
C PRO A 13 -4.62 -7.48 1.66
N GLY A 14 -4.99 -8.70 1.65
CA GLY A 14 -4.04 -9.73 1.99
C GLY A 14 -3.22 -10.11 0.83
N PRO A 15 -2.07 -10.56 1.06
CA PRO A 15 -1.20 -10.92 0.01
C PRO A 15 -1.42 -12.31 -0.42
N ALA A 16 -2.00 -13.00 0.32
CA ALA A 16 -2.12 -14.31 0.07
C ALA A 16 -2.51 -14.80 -1.22
N GLN A 17 -3.04 -14.03 -1.93
CA GLN A 17 -3.49 -14.53 -3.05
C GLN A 17 -2.59 -14.86 -4.02
N GLN A 18 -1.51 -14.48 -3.98
CA GLN A 18 -0.71 -14.68 -5.04
C GLN A 18 0.09 -15.76 -4.98
N PRO A 19 0.21 -16.30 -4.21
CA PRO A 19 1.13 -17.25 -4.07
C PRO A 19 1.41 -17.98 -5.25
N GLN A 20 0.59 -18.44 -5.70
CA GLN A 20 0.77 -19.27 -6.60
C GLN A 20 1.62 -19.03 -7.59
N LEU A 21 1.60 -18.21 -8.01
CA LEU A 21 2.26 -17.97 -9.07
C LEU A 21 3.53 -18.17 -9.07
N GLN A 22 3.97 -17.91 -8.33
CA GLN A 22 5.21 -17.82 -8.38
C GLN A 22 5.88 -18.96 -8.68
N GLN A 23 5.43 -19.90 -8.64
CA GLN A 23 6.12 -20.93 -8.81
C GLN A 23 6.72 -21.16 -10.04
N PHE A 24 6.58 -20.68 -10.96
CA PHE A 24 7.13 -20.97 -12.15
C PHE A 24 8.36 -20.48 -12.31
N PRO A 25 8.89 -20.21 -11.65
CA PRO A 25 10.06 -19.63 -11.64
C PRO A 25 11.05 -20.06 -12.53
N GLN A 26 11.42 -21.05 -12.46
CA GLN A 26 12.43 -21.39 -13.13
C GLN A 26 12.48 -21.09 -14.46
N THR A 27 11.63 -21.28 -15.04
CA THR A 27 11.72 -21.12 -16.37
C THR A 27 12.12 -19.90 -16.74
N THR A 28 12.06 -19.11 -15.98
CA THR A 28 12.22 -17.88 -16.42
C THR A 28 13.48 -17.32 -16.32
N SER A 29 14.33 -17.93 -15.83
CA SER A 29 15.55 -17.25 -15.62
C SER A 29 15.99 -16.56 -16.86
N ARG A 30 15.89 -17.16 -18.03
CA ARG A 30 16.32 -16.50 -19.12
C ARG A 30 15.48 -15.37 -19.45
N ALA A 31 14.27 -15.51 -19.39
CA ALA A 31 13.43 -14.44 -19.73
C ALA A 31 13.69 -13.29 -18.83
N GLN A 32 14.06 -13.52 -17.66
CA GLN A 32 14.27 -12.46 -16.84
C GLN A 32 15.36 -11.63 -17.28
N GLN A 33 16.32 -12.15 -17.83
CA GLN A 33 17.38 -11.34 -18.20
C GLN A 33 16.98 -10.46 -19.27
N ASN A 34 16.17 -10.88 -20.12
CA ASN A 34 15.85 -10.03 -21.19
C ASN A 34 14.89 -9.00 -20.81
N SER A 35 14.22 -9.14 -19.78
CA SER A 35 13.25 -8.13 -19.48
C SER A 35 13.44 -7.61 -18.15
N MET A 36 14.62 -7.25 -17.87
CA MET A 36 14.80 -6.72 -16.65
C MET A 36 13.95 -5.61 -16.32
N GLN A 37 13.49 -4.88 -17.27
CA GLN A 37 12.72 -3.76 -16.89
C GLN A 37 11.35 -4.23 -16.51
N THR A 38 10.96 -5.47 -16.74
CA THR A 38 9.65 -5.90 -16.35
C THR A 38 9.74 -6.83 -15.16
N ARG A 39 10.77 -6.74 -14.39
CA ARG A 39 10.90 -7.51 -13.20
C ARG A 39 9.70 -7.27 -12.30
N GLU A 40 9.23 -8.28 -11.62
CA GLU A 40 8.13 -8.14 -10.74
C GLU A 40 8.39 -7.18 -9.61
N VAL A 41 7.40 -6.44 -9.20
CA VAL A 41 7.55 -5.49 -8.10
C VAL A 41 7.49 -6.26 -6.79
N SER A 42 8.52 -6.11 -5.97
CA SER A 42 8.60 -6.79 -4.68
C SER A 42 8.09 -5.90 -3.57
N ARG A 43 7.93 -6.45 -2.38
CA ARG A 43 7.54 -5.66 -1.24
C ARG A 43 8.57 -4.58 -0.98
N ALA A 44 9.84 -4.91 -1.14
CA ALA A 44 10.90 -3.93 -0.94
C ALA A 44 10.76 -2.78 -1.93
N ASP A 45 10.33 -3.06 -3.15
CA ASP A 45 10.13 -2.02 -4.15
C ASP A 45 8.97 -1.10 -3.73
N ILE A 46 7.90 -1.67 -3.20
CA ILE A 46 6.76 -0.89 -2.76
C ILE A 46 7.17 -0.01 -1.57
N SER A 47 7.86 -0.58 -0.60
CA SER A 47 8.29 0.14 0.56
C SER A 47 9.22 1.29 0.18
N ALA A 48 10.18 1.02 -0.70
CA ALA A 48 11.11 2.05 -1.15
C ALA A 48 10.37 3.15 -1.91
N GLY A 49 9.39 2.77 -2.72
CA GLY A 49 8.62 3.74 -3.48
C GLY A 49 7.83 4.68 -2.58
N ILE A 50 7.23 4.15 -1.51
CA ILE A 50 6.47 4.96 -0.61
C ILE A 50 7.38 5.90 0.17
N LYS A 51 8.48 5.38 0.66
CA LYS A 51 9.41 6.21 1.44
C LYS A 51 9.95 7.34 0.57
N LYS A 52 10.23 7.04 -0.69
CA LYS A 52 10.73 8.05 -1.60
C LYS A 52 9.67 9.10 -1.88
N HIS A 53 8.42 8.67 -2.08
CA HIS A 53 7.33 9.60 -2.34
C HIS A 53 7.14 10.55 -1.16
N ILE A 54 7.11 10.02 0.05
CA ILE A 54 6.92 10.83 1.24
C ILE A 54 8.11 11.77 1.42
N ALA A 55 9.31 11.28 1.22
CA ALA A 55 10.50 12.12 1.38
C ALA A 55 10.53 13.24 0.35
N ASN A 56 10.15 12.96 -0.88
CA ASN A 56 10.16 13.98 -1.91
C ASN A 56 9.11 15.06 -1.64
N ASP A 57 7.92 14.66 -1.22
CA ASP A 57 6.89 15.63 -0.92
C ASP A 57 7.25 16.45 0.31
N THR A 58 7.86 15.84 1.29
CA THR A 58 8.32 16.53 2.49
C THR A 58 9.36 17.57 2.11
N LYS A 59 10.26 17.25 1.22
CA LYS A 59 11.27 18.19 0.82
C LYS A 59 10.71 19.36 0.07
N LYS A 60 9.65 19.17 -0.71
CA LYS A 60 9.08 20.24 -1.49
C LYS A 60 8.13 21.11 -0.66
N SER A 61 7.74 20.64 0.49
CA SER A 61 6.79 21.35 1.30
C SER A 61 7.46 22.48 2.08
N ASN A 62 6.78 23.60 2.21
CA ASN A 62 7.35 24.72 2.93
C ASN A 62 7.55 24.42 4.40
N ASP A 63 6.71 23.59 4.99
CA ASP A 63 6.82 23.26 6.40
C ASP A 63 7.59 21.96 6.63
N ARG A 64 8.13 21.39 5.57
CA ARG A 64 8.89 20.14 5.66
C ARG A 64 8.06 19.01 6.22
N LYS A 65 6.79 18.98 5.91
CA LYS A 65 5.89 17.91 6.31
C LYS A 65 5.27 17.26 5.08
N PHE A 66 4.79 16.04 5.23
CA PHE A 66 4.06 15.37 4.18
C PHE A 66 2.61 15.77 4.37
N HIS A 67 1.89 16.04 3.31
CA HIS A 67 0.52 16.53 3.42
C HIS A 67 -0.49 15.58 2.79
N VAL A 68 -1.58 15.35 3.49
CA VAL A 68 -2.68 14.52 3.02
C VAL A 68 -3.98 15.26 3.29
N LYS A 69 -4.89 15.24 2.35
CA LYS A 69 -6.17 15.88 2.57
C LYS A 69 -7.17 14.90 3.15
N TYR A 70 -7.87 15.31 4.17
CA TYR A 70 -8.87 14.48 4.79
C TYR A 70 -9.95 15.36 5.39
N GLY A 71 -11.23 15.08 5.07
CA GLY A 71 -12.32 15.83 5.65
C GLY A 71 -12.27 17.32 5.34
N GLY A 72 -11.79 17.65 4.16
CA GLY A 72 -11.66 19.07 3.81
C GLY A 72 -10.48 19.77 4.43
N LYS A 73 -9.66 19.05 5.20
CA LYS A 73 -8.51 19.66 5.83
C LYS A 73 -7.23 19.14 5.25
N ASP A 74 -6.20 19.92 5.36
CA ASP A 74 -4.88 19.53 4.91
C ASP A 74 -4.09 19.12 6.14
N LEU A 75 -3.72 17.85 6.23
CA LEU A 75 -3.01 17.34 7.39
C LEU A 75 -1.52 17.39 7.14
N ALA A 76 -0.77 17.98 8.05
CA ALA A 76 0.69 18.06 7.96
C ALA A 76 1.27 16.95 8.84
N LEU A 77 1.97 16.03 8.26
CA LEU A 77 2.31 14.77 8.90
C LEU A 77 3.76 14.38 8.79
N ASP A 78 4.25 13.62 9.74
CA ASP A 78 5.59 13.06 9.71
C ASP A 78 5.49 11.54 9.64
N LEU A 79 6.32 10.93 8.83
CA LEU A 79 6.33 9.49 8.68
C LEU A 79 6.75 8.81 9.98
N VAL A 80 6.00 7.84 10.42
CA VAL A 80 6.37 7.05 11.58
C VAL A 80 6.82 5.66 11.13
N LYS A 81 6.03 4.98 10.32
CA LYS A 81 6.35 3.61 9.97
C LYS A 81 5.61 3.15 8.73
N VAL A 82 6.30 2.48 7.84
CA VAL A 82 5.66 1.78 6.75
C VAL A 82 5.39 0.37 7.24
N HIS A 83 4.17 -0.12 7.07
CA HIS A 83 3.84 -1.46 7.53
C HIS A 83 4.30 -2.46 6.48
N ASP A 84 5.54 -2.88 6.58
CA ASP A 84 6.13 -3.78 5.61
C ASP A 84 5.42 -5.13 5.50
N ASP A 85 4.70 -5.53 6.52
CA ASP A 85 3.96 -6.77 6.49
C ASP A 85 2.60 -6.61 5.80
N ARG A 86 2.25 -5.43 5.36
CA ARG A 86 0.97 -5.20 4.71
C ARG A 86 1.08 -4.69 3.30
N LEU A 87 2.25 -4.82 2.70
CA LEU A 87 2.45 -4.40 1.34
C LEU A 87 1.98 -5.51 0.41
N SER A 88 1.23 -5.18 -0.60
CA SER A 88 0.72 -6.21 -1.48
C SER A 88 0.42 -5.73 -2.88
N SER A 89 0.32 -6.67 -3.80
CA SER A 89 -0.11 -6.39 -5.15
C SER A 89 -1.62 -6.55 -5.20
N LEU A 90 -2.29 -5.63 -5.84
CA LEU A 90 -3.73 -5.70 -6.00
C LEU A 90 -4.09 -6.25 -7.38
N GLY A 91 -3.10 -6.59 -8.18
CA GLY A 91 -3.34 -7.07 -9.53
C GLY A 91 -3.43 -5.90 -10.49
N GLY A 92 -3.26 -6.18 -11.77
CA GLY A 92 -3.37 -5.14 -12.77
C GLY A 92 -2.32 -4.05 -12.69
N GLY A 93 -1.18 -4.34 -12.14
CA GLY A 93 -0.12 -3.34 -12.02
C GLY A 93 -0.34 -2.36 -10.90
N LYS A 94 -1.24 -2.68 -9.97
CA LYS A 94 -1.51 -1.81 -8.84
C LYS A 94 -1.00 -2.42 -7.56
N TYR A 95 -0.54 -1.57 -6.66
CA TYR A 95 0.08 -2.03 -5.42
C TYR A 95 -0.45 -1.22 -4.25
N PHE A 96 -0.30 -1.76 -3.05
CA PHE A 96 -0.87 -1.18 -1.85
C PHE A 96 0.17 -1.09 -0.75
N ALA A 97 0.19 -0.01 -0.02
CA ALA A 97 1.01 0.13 1.17
C ALA A 97 0.20 0.84 2.25
N CYS A 98 0.43 0.47 3.48
CA CYS A 98 -0.19 1.12 4.62
C CYS A 98 0.89 1.75 5.44
N VAL A 99 0.70 2.99 5.84
CA VAL A 99 1.75 3.76 6.50
C VAL A 99 1.18 4.50 7.71
N ASP A 100 1.89 4.50 8.82
CA ASP A 100 1.52 5.29 9.98
C ASP A 100 2.20 6.64 9.87
N ILE A 101 1.44 7.70 9.94
CA ILE A 101 1.94 9.06 9.84
C ILE A 101 1.37 9.86 10.99
N LYS A 102 2.18 10.73 11.59
CA LYS A 102 1.79 11.43 12.80
C LYS A 102 1.63 12.92 12.58
N ALA A 103 0.55 13.47 13.06
CA ALA A 103 0.33 14.91 13.01
C ALA A 103 1.02 15.60 14.17
N THR A 104 1.16 16.93 14.08
CA THR A 104 1.85 17.67 15.12
C THR A 104 1.13 17.59 16.44
N ASN A 105 -0.17 17.36 16.46
CA ASN A 105 -0.89 17.25 17.71
C ASN A 105 -0.84 15.83 18.30
N GLY A 106 -0.05 14.95 17.72
CA GLY A 106 0.09 13.60 18.24
C GLY A 106 -0.85 12.57 17.64
N THR A 107 -1.80 12.98 16.83
CA THR A 107 -2.74 12.03 16.23
C THR A 107 -2.01 11.16 15.23
N ILE A 108 -2.24 9.86 15.28
CA ILE A 108 -1.63 8.91 14.35
C ILE A 108 -2.66 8.54 13.31
N TYR A 109 -2.29 8.66 12.05
CA TYR A 109 -3.14 8.29 10.95
C TYR A 109 -2.54 7.11 10.22
N ASP A 110 -3.35 6.10 9.96
CA ASP A 110 -2.94 5.00 9.10
C ASP A 110 -3.43 5.45 7.75
N VAL A 111 -2.54 5.60 6.81
CA VAL A 111 -2.91 6.03 5.47
C VAL A 111 -2.59 4.93 4.49
N ASP A 112 -3.56 4.59 3.66
CA ASP A 112 -3.38 3.60 2.63
C ASP A 112 -2.91 4.32 1.38
N PHE A 113 -1.85 3.81 0.76
CA PHE A 113 -1.31 4.37 -0.45
C PHE A 113 -1.51 3.37 -1.58
N PHE A 114 -2.05 3.83 -2.68
CA PHE A 114 -2.23 3.00 -3.86
C PHE A 114 -1.19 3.44 -4.87
N MET A 115 -0.52 2.49 -5.48
CA MET A 115 0.62 2.79 -6.31
C MET A 115 0.60 2.02 -7.61
N ALA A 116 1.33 2.49 -8.57
CA ALA A 116 1.52 1.81 -9.84
C ALA A 116 2.95 2.10 -10.31
N GLY A 117 3.44 1.29 -11.19
CA GLY A 117 4.75 1.53 -11.78
C GLY A 117 5.63 0.30 -11.79
N GLN A 118 6.91 0.54 -11.97
CA GLN A 118 7.90 -0.50 -12.06
C GLN A 118 8.89 -0.36 -10.91
N PRO A 119 9.68 -1.38 -10.63
CA PRO A 119 10.69 -1.27 -9.60
C PRO A 119 11.59 -0.05 -9.87
N GLY A 120 11.77 0.76 -8.87
CA GLY A 120 12.59 1.96 -9.00
C GLY A 120 11.85 3.17 -9.56
N SER A 121 10.66 2.98 -10.10
CA SER A 121 9.88 4.11 -10.60
C SER A 121 8.43 3.95 -10.27
N MET A 122 8.14 3.67 -9.02
CA MET A 122 6.80 3.56 -8.53
C MET A 122 6.22 4.94 -8.29
N ARG A 123 4.92 5.08 -8.51
CA ARG A 123 4.27 6.35 -8.21
C ARG A 123 3.00 6.11 -7.41
N VAL A 124 2.63 7.06 -6.60
CA VAL A 124 1.43 6.99 -5.79
C VAL A 124 0.29 7.52 -6.64
N THR A 125 -0.78 6.75 -6.78
CA THR A 125 -1.93 7.15 -7.56
C THR A 125 -3.08 7.64 -6.70
N GLU A 126 -3.12 7.21 -5.45
CA GLU A 126 -4.19 7.64 -4.55
C GLU A 126 -3.76 7.43 -3.11
N THR A 127 -4.21 8.27 -2.20
CA THR A 127 -4.02 8.05 -0.77
C THR A 127 -5.39 8.10 -0.12
N SER A 128 -5.56 7.37 0.97
CA SER A 128 -6.81 7.35 1.69
C SER A 128 -6.54 7.16 3.18
N VAL A 129 -7.12 7.99 4.03
CA VAL A 129 -6.95 7.82 5.47
C VAL A 129 -7.79 6.62 5.88
N HIS A 130 -7.13 5.62 6.43
CA HIS A 130 -7.78 4.38 6.79
C HIS A 130 -8.16 4.35 8.27
N LYS A 131 -7.25 4.78 9.15
CA LYS A 131 -7.51 4.78 10.58
C LYS A 131 -7.06 6.09 11.21
N ILE A 132 -7.72 6.47 12.28
CA ILE A 132 -7.32 7.62 13.07
C ILE A 132 -7.15 7.11 14.49
N ASN A 133 -5.95 7.18 15.02
CA ASN A 133 -5.58 6.65 16.33
C ASN A 133 -6.08 5.19 16.48
N GLY A 134 -5.86 4.41 15.44
CA GLY A 134 -6.22 2.99 15.46
C GLY A 134 -7.67 2.67 15.15
N LYS A 135 -8.53 3.68 14.99
CA LYS A 135 -9.93 3.42 14.75
C LYS A 135 -10.20 3.46 13.26
N PRO A 136 -10.65 2.37 12.67
CA PRO A 136 -10.80 2.31 11.22
C PRO A 136 -11.99 3.10 10.70
N LEU A 137 -11.82 3.71 9.55
CA LEU A 137 -12.88 4.41 8.87
C LEU A 137 -13.51 3.47 7.84
N TYR A 138 -12.77 2.47 7.43
CA TYR A 138 -13.28 1.43 6.54
C TYR A 138 -12.45 0.18 6.71
N ASN A 139 -12.96 -0.93 6.21
CA ASN A 139 -12.22 -2.18 6.26
C ASN A 139 -12.07 -2.70 4.85
N TRP A 140 -11.12 -3.58 4.64
CA TRP A 140 -10.95 -4.22 3.36
C TRP A 140 -11.71 -5.54 3.36
N LYS A 141 -12.38 -5.84 2.28
CA LYS A 141 -13.11 -7.08 2.15
C LYS A 141 -12.84 -7.67 0.77
N GLU A 142 -12.57 -8.94 0.72
CA GLU A 142 -12.36 -9.60 -0.56
C GLU A 142 -13.67 -10.21 -1.02
N GLU A 143 -14.06 -9.98 -2.28
CA GLU A 143 -15.23 -10.55 -2.84
C GLU A 143 -14.88 -11.04 -4.22
N ASN A 144 -14.99 -12.34 -4.46
CA ASN A 144 -14.65 -12.91 -5.75
C ASN A 144 -13.25 -12.51 -6.23
N GLY A 145 -12.31 -12.51 -5.33
CA GLY A 145 -10.93 -12.19 -5.69
C GLY A 145 -10.64 -10.70 -5.81
N VAL A 146 -11.62 -9.87 -5.55
CA VAL A 146 -11.43 -8.43 -5.65
C VAL A 146 -11.51 -7.80 -4.27
N TRP A 147 -10.54 -7.01 -3.91
CA TRP A 147 -10.53 -6.32 -2.63
C TRP A 147 -11.30 -5.01 -2.73
N LYS A 148 -12.21 -4.80 -1.81
CA LYS A 148 -13.05 -3.60 -1.77
C LYS A 148 -13.00 -2.95 -0.42
N ARG A 149 -13.20 -1.65 -0.37
CA ARG A 149 -13.32 -0.93 0.89
C ARG A 149 -14.78 -0.95 1.31
N VAL A 150 -15.04 -1.28 2.56
CA VAL A 150 -16.40 -1.25 3.10
C VAL A 150 -16.40 -0.40 4.34
N ARG A 151 -17.47 0.34 4.56
CA ARG A 151 -17.52 1.25 5.69
C ARG A 151 -17.34 0.49 6.99
N ALA A 152 -16.61 1.03 7.92
CA ALA A 152 -16.44 0.45 9.23
C ALA A 152 -17.68 0.75 10.05
N SER A 153 -18.09 -0.19 10.89
CA SER A 153 -19.29 0.03 11.70
C SER A 153 -19.03 0.67 13.01
#